data_27403ada89eb8a342e5cad196074ab9a
#
_entry.id   27403ada89eb8a342e5cad196074ab9a
#
_cell.length_a   1.000
_cell.length_b   1.000
_cell.length_c   1.000
_cell.angle_alpha   90.00
_cell.angle_beta   90.00
_cell.angle_gamma   90.00
#
_symmetry.space_group_name_H-M   'P 1'
#
loop_
_entity.id
_entity.type
_entity.pdbx_description
1 polymer ?
#
loop_
_entity_poly.entity_id
_entity_poly.type
_entity_poly.pdbx_seq_one_letter_code
_entity_poly.pdbx_strand_id
1 'polypeptide(L)'
;ILAFHLLLRTTLKQPVMTLKVHDIEDQIEDLGLPGPRRTTSKGNRKVDLELRGSELLALPGGDLLMLSPKDRLLLRFNGDGDVVATRELDMNLLPQPEAMALLPDGRLLIGSEGRRHAARIAVVAIPQ
;
A
#
# COMPACT_ATOMS: atom_id res chain seq x y z
N ILE A 1 -7.62 9.23 10.46
CA ILE A 1 -8.23 8.55 11.61
C ILE A 1 -9.31 9.40 12.25
N LEU A 2 -9.11 10.70 12.35
CA LEU A 2 -10.15 11.58 12.89
C LEU A 2 -11.42 11.52 12.05
N ALA A 3 -11.29 11.57 10.72
CA ALA A 3 -12.42 11.45 9.80
C ALA A 3 -13.10 10.08 9.92
N PHE A 4 -12.33 9.02 10.11
CA PHE A 4 -12.85 7.68 10.30
C PHE A 4 -13.61 7.55 11.61
N HIS A 5 -13.09 8.11 12.69
CA HIS A 5 -13.77 8.15 13.99
C HIS A 5 -15.07 8.95 13.92
N LEU A 6 -15.05 10.06 13.21
CA LEU A 6 -16.24 10.89 13.02
C LEU A 6 -17.32 10.10 12.28
N LEU A 7 -16.92 9.36 11.25
CA LEU A 7 -17.84 8.52 10.48
C LEU A 7 -18.47 7.43 11.37
N LEU A 8 -17.69 6.78 12.23
CA LEU A 8 -18.18 5.79 13.20
C LEU A 8 -19.22 6.38 14.14
N ARG A 9 -19.02 7.62 14.60
CA ARG A 9 -19.93 8.27 15.54
C ARG A 9 -21.24 8.72 14.88
N THR A 10 -21.18 9.15 13.62
CA THR A 10 -22.32 9.80 12.97
C THR A 10 -23.24 8.83 12.26
N THR A 11 -22.71 7.73 11.73
CA THR A 11 -23.48 6.82 10.89
C THR A 11 -24.13 5.67 11.65
N LEU A 12 -23.65 5.31 12.83
CA LEU A 12 -24.07 4.12 13.60
C LEU A 12 -23.98 2.82 12.79
N LYS A 13 -23.31 2.85 11.64
CA LYS A 13 -23.04 1.71 10.76
C LYS A 13 -21.56 1.47 10.72
N GLN A 14 -21.15 0.26 10.36
CA GLN A 14 -19.74 0.01 10.09
C GLN A 14 -19.33 0.83 8.87
N PRO A 15 -18.37 1.75 9.00
CA PRO A 15 -17.89 2.49 7.85
C PRO A 15 -17.13 1.56 6.92
N VAL A 16 -17.31 1.77 5.62
CA VAL A 16 -16.60 1.02 4.59
C VAL A 16 -15.91 2.00 3.68
N MET A 17 -14.61 1.81 3.51
CA MET A 17 -13.85 2.53 2.50
C MET A 17 -13.66 1.58 1.31
N THR A 18 -14.21 1.95 0.17
CA THR A 18 -14.09 1.15 -1.04
C THR A 18 -12.94 1.68 -1.89
N LEU A 19 -11.97 0.82 -2.15
CA LEU A 19 -10.85 1.15 -3.03
C LEU A 19 -11.11 0.52 -4.40
N LYS A 20 -11.21 1.35 -5.43
CA LYS A 20 -11.39 0.89 -6.80
C LYS A 20 -10.04 0.85 -7.49
N VAL A 21 -9.66 -0.33 -7.99
CA VAL A 21 -8.36 -0.55 -8.64
C VAL A 21 -8.10 0.48 -9.73
N HIS A 22 -9.10 0.75 -10.55
CA HIS A 22 -9.03 1.71 -11.65
C HIS A 22 -8.67 3.12 -11.20
N ASP A 23 -9.33 3.59 -10.12
CA ASP A 23 -9.07 4.92 -9.59
C ASP A 23 -7.65 5.02 -9.03
N ILE A 24 -7.19 3.96 -8.37
CA ILE A 24 -5.84 3.90 -7.81
C ILE A 24 -4.79 3.86 -8.91
N GLU A 25 -5.02 3.08 -9.96
CA GLU A 25 -4.14 3.06 -11.13
C GLU A 25 -4.01 4.44 -11.75
N ASP A 26 -5.13 5.12 -11.95
CA ASP A 26 -5.16 6.48 -12.51
C ASP A 26 -4.41 7.47 -11.62
N GLN A 27 -4.60 7.40 -10.31
CA GLN A 27 -3.91 8.28 -9.36
C GLN A 27 -2.39 8.06 -9.39
N ILE A 28 -1.94 6.81 -9.43
CA ILE A 28 -0.51 6.49 -9.52
C ILE A 28 0.07 7.03 -10.81
N GLU A 29 -0.62 6.84 -11.92
CA GLU A 29 -0.18 7.34 -13.23
C GLU A 29 -0.14 8.86 -13.25
N ASP A 30 -1.21 9.53 -12.81
CA ASP A 30 -1.34 10.98 -12.84
C ASP A 30 -0.31 11.67 -11.94
N LEU A 31 0.02 11.06 -10.81
CA LEU A 31 1.01 11.60 -9.87
C LEU A 31 2.45 11.18 -10.21
N GLY A 32 2.63 10.33 -11.21
CA GLY A 32 3.96 9.84 -11.58
C GLY A 32 4.62 8.99 -10.50
N LEU A 33 3.84 8.28 -9.70
CA LEU A 33 4.35 7.46 -8.60
C LEU A 33 4.92 6.12 -9.11
N PRO A 34 5.85 5.51 -8.37
CA PRO A 34 6.30 4.15 -8.66
C PRO A 34 5.15 3.14 -8.69
N GLY A 35 5.20 2.22 -9.63
CA GLY A 35 4.21 1.15 -9.76
C GLY A 35 4.51 0.26 -10.95
N PRO A 36 3.85 -0.91 -11.02
CA PRO A 36 3.99 -1.78 -12.18
C PRO A 36 3.47 -1.09 -13.44
N ARG A 37 4.07 -1.41 -14.57
CA ARG A 37 3.73 -0.78 -15.85
C ARG A 37 3.33 -1.84 -16.87
N ARG A 38 2.30 -1.53 -17.63
CA ARG A 38 1.83 -2.34 -18.74
C ARG A 38 1.93 -1.51 -20.02
N THR A 39 2.43 -2.12 -21.09
CA THR A 39 2.44 -1.49 -22.42
C THR A 39 1.10 -1.77 -23.10
N THR A 40 0.43 -0.72 -23.58
CA THR A 40 -0.81 -0.84 -24.33
C THR A 40 -0.52 -1.12 -25.80
N SER A 41 -1.55 -1.49 -26.56
CA SER A 41 -1.46 -1.70 -28.02
C SER A 41 -0.98 -0.46 -28.77
N LYS A 42 -1.13 0.72 -28.19
CA LYS A 42 -0.65 1.98 -28.75
C LYS A 42 0.77 2.35 -28.31
N GLY A 43 1.46 1.44 -27.61
CA GLY A 43 2.80 1.70 -27.09
C GLY A 43 2.84 2.52 -25.82
N ASN A 44 1.72 3.02 -25.32
CA ASN A 44 1.64 3.77 -24.09
C ASN A 44 1.77 2.84 -22.88
N ARG A 45 2.41 3.35 -21.82
CA ARG A 45 2.52 2.60 -20.57
C ARG A 45 1.44 3.05 -19.60
N LYS A 46 0.75 2.09 -19.01
CA LYS A 46 -0.24 2.32 -17.96
C LYS A 46 0.13 1.52 -16.72
N VAL A 47 -0.27 2.03 -15.58
CA VAL A 47 -0.15 1.29 -14.32
C VAL A 47 -1.15 0.15 -14.33
N ASP A 48 -0.70 -1.04 -13.95
CA ASP A 48 -1.51 -2.26 -13.94
C ASP A 48 -1.41 -2.90 -12.57
N LEU A 49 -2.50 -2.83 -11.80
CA LEU A 49 -2.56 -3.33 -10.44
C LEU A 49 -3.54 -4.49 -10.30
N GLU A 50 -3.18 -5.47 -9.48
CA GLU A 50 -4.13 -6.46 -8.97
C GLU A 50 -4.77 -5.99 -7.67
N LEU A 51 -4.04 -5.22 -6.90
CA LEU A 51 -4.43 -4.65 -5.61
C LEU A 51 -4.96 -5.72 -4.65
N ARG A 52 -4.17 -6.75 -4.44
CA ARG A 52 -4.43 -7.77 -3.42
C ARG A 52 -3.66 -7.39 -2.17
N GLY A 53 -4.33 -6.68 -1.28
CA GLY A 53 -3.73 -6.28 -0.01
C GLY A 53 -3.56 -7.47 0.92
N SER A 54 -2.36 -7.66 1.44
CA SER A 54 -2.07 -8.71 2.42
C SER A 54 -2.01 -8.18 3.83
N GLU A 55 -1.79 -6.89 4.01
CA GLU A 55 -1.69 -6.25 5.32
C GLU A 55 -2.02 -4.76 5.22
N LEU A 56 -2.63 -4.24 6.28
CA LEU A 56 -2.95 -2.83 6.44
C LEU A 56 -2.38 -2.32 7.75
N LEU A 57 -1.88 -1.11 7.74
CA LEU A 57 -1.34 -0.46 8.93
C LEU A 57 -1.77 1.01 8.96
N ALA A 58 -2.37 1.43 10.07
CA ALA A 58 -2.70 2.83 10.28
C ALA A 58 -1.46 3.59 10.74
N LEU A 59 -1.22 4.74 10.13
CA LEU A 59 -0.14 5.64 10.52
C LEU A 59 -0.66 6.70 11.48
N PRO A 60 0.20 7.22 12.38
CA PRO A 60 -0.14 8.44 13.11
C PRO A 60 -0.49 9.55 12.12
N GLY A 61 -1.56 10.26 12.37
CA GLY A 61 -2.02 11.33 11.48
C GLY A 61 -3.15 10.93 10.53
N GLY A 62 -3.47 9.63 10.43
CA GLY A 62 -4.68 9.17 9.72
C GLY A 62 -4.46 8.50 8.38
N ASP A 63 -3.25 8.51 7.85
CA ASP A 63 -2.96 7.79 6.61
C ASP A 63 -2.88 6.28 6.86
N LEU A 64 -3.07 5.51 5.80
CA LEU A 64 -3.01 4.06 5.83
C LEU A 64 -1.92 3.56 4.91
N LEU A 65 -1.24 2.51 5.34
CA LEU A 65 -0.33 1.74 4.47
C LEU A 65 -0.99 0.43 4.08
N MET A 66 -0.88 0.06 2.83
CA MET A 66 -1.30 -1.24 2.32
C MET A 66 -0.12 -1.93 1.66
N LEU A 67 0.11 -3.16 2.07
CA LEU A 67 1.09 -4.04 1.44
C LEU A 67 0.39 -4.84 0.35
N SER A 68 0.83 -4.69 -0.89
CA SER A 68 0.31 -5.43 -2.03
C SER A 68 1.44 -6.21 -2.71
N PRO A 69 1.69 -7.46 -2.28
CA PRO A 69 2.82 -8.25 -2.78
C PRO A 69 2.74 -8.57 -4.27
N LYS A 70 1.54 -8.81 -4.78
CA LYS A 70 1.35 -9.13 -6.21
C LYS A 70 1.77 -7.99 -7.12
N ASP A 71 1.63 -6.76 -6.64
CA ASP A 71 2.04 -5.56 -7.36
C ASP A 71 3.46 -5.13 -6.99
N ARG A 72 4.09 -5.81 -6.04
CA ARG A 72 5.41 -5.44 -5.50
C ARG A 72 5.43 -4.02 -4.97
N LEU A 73 4.34 -3.63 -4.32
CA LEU A 73 4.13 -2.26 -3.87
C LEU A 73 3.74 -2.17 -2.41
N LEU A 74 4.21 -1.11 -1.82
CA LEU A 74 3.69 -0.53 -0.60
C LEU A 74 2.97 0.76 -0.99
N LEU A 75 1.68 0.86 -0.69
CA LEU A 75 0.85 2.02 -1.04
C LEU A 75 0.48 2.78 0.22
N ARG A 76 0.51 4.10 0.12
CA ARG A 76 0.04 4.97 1.19
C ARG A 76 -1.20 5.71 0.72
N PHE A 77 -2.25 5.63 1.52
CA PHE A 77 -3.53 6.29 1.26
C PHE A 77 -3.78 7.35 2.33
N ASN A 78 -4.43 8.43 1.95
CA ASN A 78 -4.97 9.36 2.93
C ASN A 78 -6.31 8.84 3.50
N GLY A 79 -6.90 9.60 4.42
CA GLY A 79 -8.16 9.21 5.07
C GLY A 79 -9.37 9.13 4.12
N ASP A 80 -9.27 9.69 2.93
CA ASP A 80 -10.33 9.63 1.91
C ASP A 80 -10.17 8.44 0.96
N GLY A 81 -9.08 7.69 1.09
CA GLY A 81 -8.80 6.54 0.23
C GLY A 81 -8.05 6.88 -1.05
N ASP A 82 -7.51 8.09 -1.16
CA ASP A 82 -6.68 8.49 -2.28
C ASP A 82 -5.23 8.07 -2.07
N VAL A 83 -4.57 7.62 -3.13
CA VAL A 83 -3.14 7.31 -3.08
C VAL A 83 -2.34 8.59 -2.97
N VAL A 84 -1.47 8.66 -2.00
CA VAL A 84 -0.58 9.82 -1.82
C VAL A 84 0.88 9.49 -2.06
N ALA A 85 1.26 8.22 -1.94
CA ALA A 85 2.64 7.80 -2.19
C ALA A 85 2.69 6.28 -2.41
N THR A 86 3.72 5.83 -3.11
CA THR A 86 4.01 4.41 -3.31
C THR A 86 5.50 4.14 -3.15
N ARG A 87 5.85 2.89 -2.88
CA ARG A 87 7.21 2.41 -2.83
C ARG A 87 7.28 1.01 -3.42
N GLU A 88 8.18 0.79 -4.35
CA GLU A 88 8.44 -0.54 -4.87
C GLU A 88 9.18 -1.38 -3.83
N LEU A 89 8.79 -2.64 -3.72
CA LEU A 89 9.42 -3.60 -2.83
C LEU A 89 10.48 -4.40 -3.59
N ASP A 90 11.62 -4.62 -2.95
CA ASP A 90 12.65 -5.49 -3.49
C ASP A 90 12.30 -6.95 -3.18
N MET A 91 11.85 -7.68 -4.18
CA MET A 91 11.43 -9.06 -4.04
C MET A 91 12.59 -10.03 -3.83
N ASN A 92 13.84 -9.60 -4.04
CA ASN A 92 15.00 -10.39 -3.67
C ASN A 92 15.24 -10.36 -2.16
N LEU A 93 14.91 -9.23 -1.52
CA LEU A 93 14.98 -9.10 -0.07
C LEU A 93 13.74 -9.65 0.61
N LEU A 94 12.57 -9.42 0.03
CA LEU A 94 11.28 -9.75 0.60
C LEU A 94 10.46 -10.56 -0.42
N PRO A 95 10.77 -11.84 -0.61
CA PRO A 95 10.10 -12.64 -1.65
C PRO A 95 8.62 -12.88 -1.39
N GLN A 96 8.20 -12.88 -0.12
CA GLN A 96 6.80 -13.04 0.28
C GLN A 96 6.47 -12.13 1.45
N PRO A 97 6.36 -10.81 1.21
CA PRO A 97 6.01 -9.88 2.28
C PRO A 97 4.57 -10.13 2.75
N GLU A 98 4.37 -10.29 4.05
CA GLU A 98 3.08 -10.66 4.63
C GLU A 98 2.66 -9.82 5.82
N ALA A 99 3.60 -9.17 6.50
CA ALA A 99 3.31 -8.46 7.73
C ALA A 99 4.03 -7.14 7.77
N MET A 100 3.44 -6.17 8.46
CA MET A 100 4.04 -4.86 8.71
C MET A 100 3.90 -4.49 10.18
N ALA A 101 4.88 -3.76 10.68
CA ALA A 101 4.81 -3.15 12.01
C ALA A 101 5.52 -1.80 11.99
N LEU A 102 4.94 -0.82 12.67
CA LEU A 102 5.53 0.49 12.81
C LEU A 102 6.33 0.55 14.10
N LEU A 103 7.60 0.93 14.01
CA LEU A 103 8.44 1.15 15.16
C LEU A 103 8.12 2.51 15.82
N PRO A 104 8.39 2.65 17.14
CA PRO A 104 8.14 3.92 17.83
C PRO A 104 8.88 5.12 17.22
N ASP A 105 10.01 4.89 16.56
CA ASP A 105 10.79 5.94 15.90
C ASP A 105 10.29 6.28 14.48
N GLY A 106 9.19 5.67 14.04
CA GLY A 106 8.59 5.93 12.73
C GLY A 106 9.11 5.05 11.60
N ARG A 107 10.05 4.14 11.86
CA ARG A 107 10.51 3.20 10.85
C ARG A 107 9.49 2.07 10.67
N LEU A 108 9.44 1.52 9.46
CA LEU A 108 8.54 0.43 9.12
C LEU A 108 9.32 -0.89 9.05
N LEU A 109 8.79 -1.91 9.69
CA LEU A 109 9.27 -3.28 9.52
C LEU A 109 8.35 -4.02 8.59
N ILE A 110 8.91 -4.78 7.66
CA ILE A 110 8.16 -5.71 6.83
C ILE A 110 8.74 -7.10 7.04
N GLY A 111 7.86 -8.03 7.42
CA GLY A 111 8.19 -9.44 7.56
C GLY A 111 7.88 -10.20 6.28
N SER A 112 8.79 -11.05 5.87
CA SER A 112 8.65 -11.89 4.67
C SER A 112 8.84 -13.35 5.03
N GLU A 113 7.88 -14.17 4.61
CA GLU A 113 8.01 -15.62 4.73
C GLU A 113 9.08 -16.13 3.78
N GLY A 114 9.82 -17.13 4.21
CA GLY A 114 11.01 -17.55 3.50
C GLY A 114 10.86 -18.68 2.50
N ARG A 115 9.69 -19.31 2.38
CA ARG A 115 9.53 -20.54 1.56
C ARG A 115 10.72 -21.48 1.66
N ARG A 116 11.67 -21.39 0.70
CA ARG A 116 12.93 -22.17 0.67
C ARG A 116 14.10 -21.45 1.34
N HIS A 117 13.87 -20.25 1.86
CA HIS A 117 14.87 -19.42 2.50
C HIS A 117 14.43 -19.12 3.93
N ALA A 118 15.34 -18.58 4.73
CA ALA A 118 14.98 -18.11 6.06
C ALA A 118 13.98 -16.97 5.96
N ALA A 119 13.05 -16.90 6.91
CA ALA A 119 12.20 -15.74 7.07
C ALA A 119 13.04 -14.48 7.30
N ARG A 120 12.59 -13.35 6.81
CA ARG A 120 13.33 -12.09 6.89
C ARG A 120 12.45 -10.97 7.44
N ILE A 121 13.10 -10.06 8.13
CA ILE A 121 12.50 -8.80 8.53
C ILE A 121 13.38 -7.69 7.96
N ALA A 122 12.77 -6.79 7.20
CA ALA A 122 13.49 -5.65 6.64
C ALA A 122 12.95 -4.35 7.23
N VAL A 123 13.85 -3.38 7.40
CA VAL A 123 13.48 -2.00 7.72
C VAL A 123 13.30 -1.25 6.42
N VAL A 124 12.15 -0.64 6.25
CA VAL A 124 11.78 0.05 5.00
C VAL A 124 11.32 1.46 5.33
N ALA A 125 11.68 2.42 4.50
CA ALA A 125 11.18 3.78 4.65
C ALA A 125 9.71 3.84 4.25
N ILE A 126 8.92 4.57 5.04
CA ILE A 126 7.53 4.84 4.71
C ILE A 126 7.49 5.75 3.48
N PRO A 127 6.70 5.43 2.45
CA PRO A 127 6.55 6.31 1.29
C PRO A 127 5.97 7.65 1.71
N GLN A 128 6.57 8.72 1.21
CA GLN A 128 6.21 10.10 1.56
C GLN A 128 5.42 10.78 0.45
#